data_b4863a264deb518a3488cde279752295
#
_entry.id   b4863a264deb518a3488cde279752295
#
_cell.length_a   1.000
_cell.length_b   1.000
_cell.length_c   1.000
_cell.angle_alpha   90.00
_cell.angle_beta   90.00
_cell.angle_gamma   90.00
#
_symmetry.space_group_name_H-M   'P 1'
#
loop_
_entity.id
_entity.type
_entity.pdbx_description
1 polymer ?
#
loop_
_entity_poly.entity_id
_entity_poly.type
_entity_poly.pdbx_seq_one_letter_code
_entity_poly.pdbx_strand_id
1 'polypeptide(L)'
;MQNKISESTSSIGKRGELVKILKNGNLMAVTDERGIIDCESEKAAGLYLEDTRFISRMILKASIYLKRLHVDFSWDRTEVRYLGRSRPDVSNFDIFLSETLRVEGNTLYAELTVRNYSLEEVQLTFDYEISCAFEDIFTIRGENDAYSGLETSRTVPASSLNSLEYESDYEKD
;
A
#
# COMPACT_ATOMS: atom_id res chain seq x y z
N MET A 1 -9.46 12.39 -37.40
CA MET A 1 -9.64 11.10 -36.70
C MET A 1 -9.09 11.25 -35.30
N GLN A 2 -9.96 11.49 -34.33
CA GLN A 2 -9.59 11.63 -32.91
C GLN A 2 -9.74 10.27 -32.26
N ASN A 3 -8.64 9.68 -31.79
CA ASN A 3 -8.67 8.47 -30.97
C ASN A 3 -9.11 8.85 -29.56
N LYS A 4 -10.33 8.47 -29.22
CA LYS A 4 -10.84 8.46 -27.85
C LYS A 4 -10.13 7.33 -27.08
N ILE A 5 -9.23 7.66 -26.16
CA ILE A 5 -8.74 6.74 -25.16
C ILE A 5 -9.90 6.54 -24.17
N SER A 6 -10.44 5.34 -24.12
CA SER A 6 -11.48 4.95 -23.18
C SER A 6 -10.86 4.78 -21.80
N GLU A 7 -11.15 5.71 -20.89
CA GLU A 7 -10.97 5.50 -19.46
C GLU A 7 -11.89 4.38 -18.99
N SER A 8 -11.32 3.22 -18.66
CA SER A 8 -12.07 2.16 -17.99
C SER A 8 -12.04 2.40 -16.48
N THR A 9 -12.93 3.24 -16.01
CA THR A 9 -13.24 3.34 -14.58
C THR A 9 -14.27 2.25 -14.26
N SER A 10 -13.84 1.07 -13.80
CA SER A 10 -14.74 0.06 -13.28
C SER A 10 -14.98 0.28 -11.79
N SER A 11 -16.13 0.86 -11.46
CA SER A 11 -16.67 0.95 -10.10
C SER A 11 -17.25 -0.40 -9.69
N ILE A 12 -16.63 -1.08 -8.72
CA ILE A 12 -17.21 -2.22 -8.03
C ILE A 12 -17.22 -1.89 -6.53
N GLY A 13 -18.39 -1.55 -6.00
CA GLY A 13 -18.57 -1.32 -4.56
C GLY A 13 -19.76 -0.42 -4.26
N LYS A 14 -20.49 -0.72 -3.22
CA LYS A 14 -21.57 0.13 -2.67
C LYS A 14 -20.95 1.40 -2.10
N ARG A 15 -21.21 2.55 -2.73
CA ARG A 15 -20.63 3.90 -2.53
C ARG A 15 -19.20 3.99 -3.04
N GLY A 16 -19.03 4.52 -4.23
CA GLY A 16 -17.87 5.10 -4.90
C GLY A 16 -16.57 5.35 -4.15
N GLU A 17 -16.05 4.35 -3.45
CA GLU A 17 -14.70 4.39 -2.92
C GLU A 17 -13.74 4.22 -4.10
N LEU A 18 -12.91 5.24 -4.32
CA LEU A 18 -11.94 5.26 -5.40
C LEU A 18 -10.78 4.34 -5.02
N VAL A 19 -10.79 3.13 -5.56
CA VAL A 19 -9.62 2.27 -5.53
C VAL A 19 -8.68 2.62 -6.67
N LYS A 20 -7.39 2.62 -6.43
CA LYS A 20 -6.37 2.74 -7.47
C LYS A 20 -5.72 1.41 -7.72
N ILE A 21 -5.64 1.05 -8.98
CA ILE A 21 -4.98 -0.17 -9.44
C ILE A 21 -3.68 0.23 -10.15
N LEU A 22 -2.55 -0.27 -9.64
CA LEU A 22 -1.24 -0.23 -10.26
C LEU A 22 -0.95 -1.62 -10.81
N LYS A 23 -0.75 -1.76 -12.10
CA LYS A 23 -0.54 -3.06 -12.74
C LYS A 23 0.59 -3.01 -13.74
N ASN A 24 1.48 -4.00 -13.66
CA ASN A 24 2.48 -4.28 -14.69
C ASN A 24 2.68 -5.80 -14.78
N GLY A 25 2.44 -6.35 -15.97
CA GLY A 25 2.47 -7.80 -16.16
C GLY A 25 1.41 -8.51 -15.32
N ASN A 26 1.85 -9.50 -14.55
CA ASN A 26 1.00 -10.32 -13.68
C ASN A 26 0.88 -9.77 -12.25
N LEU A 27 1.70 -8.77 -11.90
CA LEU A 27 1.66 -8.13 -10.59
C LEU A 27 0.70 -6.94 -10.60
N MET A 28 -0.16 -6.89 -9.58
CA MET A 28 -1.17 -5.84 -9.40
C MET A 28 -1.21 -5.39 -7.95
N ALA A 29 -1.05 -4.10 -7.70
CA ALA A 29 -1.29 -3.50 -6.40
C ALA A 29 -2.61 -2.70 -6.45
N VAL A 30 -3.49 -2.98 -5.51
CA VAL A 30 -4.76 -2.28 -5.31
C VAL A 30 -4.66 -1.49 -4.02
N THR A 31 -4.78 -0.16 -4.10
CA THR A 31 -4.78 0.72 -2.94
C THR A 31 -6.18 1.28 -2.71
N ASP A 32 -6.46 1.66 -1.47
CA ASP A 32 -7.67 2.40 -1.11
C ASP A 32 -7.59 3.87 -1.57
N GLU A 33 -8.61 4.68 -1.27
CA GLU A 33 -8.66 6.11 -1.55
C GLU A 33 -7.56 6.93 -0.87
N ARG A 34 -6.91 6.36 0.16
CA ARG A 34 -5.78 6.97 0.87
C ARG A 34 -4.44 6.66 0.21
N GLY A 35 -4.43 5.83 -0.84
CA GLY A 35 -3.22 5.38 -1.51
C GLY A 35 -2.48 4.27 -0.76
N ILE A 36 -3.15 3.57 0.16
CA ILE A 36 -2.58 2.58 1.07
C ILE A 36 -3.11 1.20 0.70
N ILE A 37 -2.29 0.17 0.81
CA ILE A 37 -2.73 -1.22 0.73
C ILE A 37 -3.25 -1.62 2.12
N ASP A 38 -4.58 -1.66 2.26
CA ASP A 38 -5.23 -1.97 3.54
C ASP A 38 -6.60 -2.62 3.31
N CYS A 39 -6.66 -3.96 3.40
CA CYS A 39 -7.89 -4.71 3.18
C CYS A 39 -8.96 -4.50 4.27
N GLU A 40 -8.60 -3.96 5.45
CA GLU A 40 -9.56 -3.60 6.48
C GLU A 40 -10.37 -2.35 6.10
N SER A 41 -9.76 -1.42 5.34
CA SER A 41 -10.44 -0.23 4.85
C SER A 41 -11.14 -0.46 3.52
N GLU A 42 -10.52 -1.21 2.61
CA GLU A 42 -11.06 -1.56 1.31
C GLU A 42 -10.80 -3.04 1.02
N LYS A 43 -11.85 -3.86 1.01
CA LYS A 43 -11.77 -5.32 0.88
C LYS A 43 -10.92 -5.78 -0.31
N ALA A 44 -10.94 -5.05 -1.41
CA ALA A 44 -10.17 -5.34 -2.61
C ALA A 44 -8.71 -4.88 -2.53
N ALA A 45 -8.30 -4.10 -1.51
CA ALA A 45 -6.92 -3.66 -1.39
C ALA A 45 -5.98 -4.84 -1.16
N GLY A 46 -4.82 -4.80 -1.81
CA GLY A 46 -3.84 -5.87 -1.71
C GLY A 46 -2.78 -5.83 -2.81
N LEU A 47 -1.77 -6.66 -2.65
CA LEU A 47 -0.82 -6.98 -3.70
C LEU A 47 -1.12 -8.38 -4.23
N TYR A 48 -1.38 -8.47 -5.52
CA TYR A 48 -1.79 -9.68 -6.22
C TYR A 48 -0.73 -10.07 -7.23
N LEU A 49 -0.43 -11.36 -7.28
CA LEU A 49 0.26 -11.96 -8.40
C LEU A 49 -0.72 -12.92 -9.08
N GLU A 50 -1.02 -12.65 -10.34
CA GLU A 50 -2.12 -13.31 -11.06
C GLU A 50 -3.44 -13.13 -10.30
N ASP A 51 -4.06 -14.22 -9.85
CA ASP A 51 -5.35 -14.21 -9.16
C ASP A 51 -5.22 -14.36 -7.64
N THR A 52 -3.99 -14.43 -7.09
CA THR A 52 -3.75 -14.62 -5.67
C THR A 52 -3.28 -13.35 -4.99
N ARG A 53 -3.95 -12.97 -3.89
CA ARG A 53 -3.52 -11.88 -3.00
C ARG A 53 -2.44 -12.39 -2.06
N PHE A 54 -1.23 -11.82 -2.16
CA PHE A 54 -0.10 -12.15 -1.29
C PHE A 54 0.00 -11.21 -0.09
N ILE A 55 -0.19 -9.90 -0.31
CA ILE A 55 -0.17 -8.90 0.75
C ILE A 55 -1.58 -8.34 0.88
N SER A 56 -2.17 -8.49 2.04
CA SER A 56 -3.48 -7.92 2.38
C SER A 56 -3.37 -6.53 3.00
N ARG A 57 -2.21 -6.23 3.62
CA ARG A 57 -1.98 -4.97 4.30
C ARG A 57 -0.51 -4.55 4.22
N MET A 58 -0.25 -3.29 3.92
CA MET A 58 1.08 -2.67 3.93
C MET A 58 0.93 -1.22 4.35
N ILE A 59 1.25 -0.94 5.63
CA ILE A 59 1.04 0.36 6.25
C ILE A 59 2.35 0.93 6.75
N LEU A 60 2.68 2.14 6.31
CA LEU A 60 3.81 2.89 6.81
C LEU A 60 3.54 3.37 8.25
N LYS A 61 4.45 3.06 9.16
CA LYS A 61 4.52 3.56 10.54
C LYS A 61 5.72 4.49 10.67
N ALA A 62 5.58 5.53 11.46
CA ALA A 62 6.66 6.46 11.75
C ALA A 62 6.77 6.71 13.25
N SER A 63 7.98 6.99 13.74
CA SER A 63 8.23 7.38 15.13
C SER A 63 7.64 8.74 15.52
N ILE A 64 7.14 9.49 14.54
CA ILE A 64 6.52 10.81 14.71
C ILE A 64 5.08 10.80 14.21
N TYR A 65 4.29 11.77 14.68
CA TYR A 65 2.96 12.01 14.13
C TYR A 65 3.06 12.53 12.69
N LEU A 66 2.40 11.82 11.78
CA LEU A 66 2.26 12.19 10.38
C LEU A 66 0.81 12.61 10.08
N LYS A 67 0.64 13.82 9.56
CA LYS A 67 -0.63 14.29 9.02
C LYS A 67 -0.61 14.13 7.51
N ARG A 68 -1.50 13.29 6.96
CA ARG A 68 -1.66 13.16 5.51
C ARG A 68 -2.08 14.51 4.92
N LEU A 69 -1.37 14.94 3.90
CA LEU A 69 -1.60 16.20 3.21
C LEU A 69 -2.37 15.97 1.90
N HIS A 70 -1.91 15.02 1.10
CA HIS A 70 -2.41 14.79 -0.24
C HIS A 70 -2.14 13.37 -0.70
N VAL A 71 -2.99 12.87 -1.61
CA VAL A 71 -2.77 11.63 -2.36
C VAL A 71 -2.84 11.96 -3.83
N ASP A 72 -1.84 11.54 -4.58
CA ASP A 72 -1.77 11.68 -6.03
C ASP A 72 -1.81 10.29 -6.67
N PHE A 73 -2.71 10.13 -7.65
CA PHE A 73 -2.88 8.90 -8.40
C PHE A 73 -2.49 9.13 -9.85
N SER A 74 -1.32 8.64 -10.23
CA SER A 74 -0.89 8.56 -11.62
C SER A 74 -1.18 7.19 -12.21
N TRP A 75 -0.98 7.01 -13.49
CA TRP A 75 -1.24 5.73 -14.18
C TRP A 75 -0.27 4.62 -13.71
N ASP A 76 0.94 4.98 -13.31
CA ASP A 76 2.05 4.09 -12.97
C ASP A 76 2.38 4.05 -11.48
N ARG A 77 1.84 5.00 -10.69
CA ARG A 77 2.18 5.13 -9.27
C ARG A 77 1.08 5.77 -8.45
N THR A 78 1.17 5.54 -7.15
CA THR A 78 0.43 6.28 -6.12
C THR A 78 1.44 7.01 -5.25
N GLU A 79 1.24 8.29 -5.00
CA GLU A 79 2.08 9.09 -4.11
C GLU A 79 1.23 9.66 -2.97
N VAL A 80 1.62 9.38 -1.72
CA VAL A 80 0.99 9.92 -0.52
C VAL A 80 1.96 10.87 0.16
N ARG A 81 1.53 12.10 0.40
CA ARG A 81 2.34 13.15 1.03
C ARG A 81 1.87 13.41 2.43
N TYR A 82 2.82 13.56 3.34
CA TYR A 82 2.58 13.80 4.76
C TYR A 82 3.40 14.98 5.25
N LEU A 83 2.86 15.63 6.29
CA LEU A 83 3.58 16.59 7.13
C LEU A 83 3.75 15.99 8.53
N GLY A 84 4.95 16.02 9.05
CA GLY A 84 5.31 15.56 10.38
C GLY A 84 5.83 16.68 11.28
N ARG A 85 5.85 16.42 12.58
CA ARG A 85 6.52 17.26 13.57
C ARG A 85 7.70 16.51 14.12
N SER A 86 8.88 17.14 14.06
CA SER A 86 10.12 16.55 14.57
C SER A 86 10.05 16.24 16.08
N ARG A 87 9.26 17.06 16.81
CA ARG A 87 9.05 16.92 18.25
C ARG A 87 7.60 17.24 18.63
N PRO A 88 7.05 16.63 19.70
CA PRO A 88 5.66 16.88 20.14
C PRO A 88 5.39 18.31 20.59
N ASP A 89 6.42 19.02 21.11
CA ASP A 89 6.33 20.39 21.61
C ASP A 89 6.42 21.46 20.51
N VAL A 90 6.76 21.04 19.28
CA VAL A 90 6.82 21.96 18.13
C VAL A 90 5.43 22.14 17.55
N SER A 91 4.99 23.40 17.43
CA SER A 91 3.68 23.72 16.87
C SER A 91 3.62 23.61 15.35
N ASN A 92 4.76 23.81 14.68
CA ASN A 92 4.86 23.80 13.22
C ASN A 92 5.20 22.41 12.69
N PHE A 93 4.76 22.13 11.48
CA PHE A 93 5.21 20.97 10.73
C PHE A 93 6.55 21.30 10.07
N ASP A 94 7.56 20.53 10.37
CA ASP A 94 8.95 20.73 9.93
C ASP A 94 9.53 19.51 9.21
N ILE A 95 8.79 18.40 9.16
CA ILE A 95 9.14 17.21 8.40
C ILE A 95 8.17 17.05 7.25
N PHE A 96 8.69 16.85 6.05
CA PHE A 96 7.93 16.42 4.89
C PHE A 96 8.30 14.99 4.54
N LEU A 97 7.30 14.15 4.32
CA LEU A 97 7.44 12.78 3.86
C LEU A 97 6.59 12.57 2.61
N SER A 98 7.16 11.92 1.61
CA SER A 98 6.43 11.36 0.47
C SER A 98 6.70 9.87 0.39
N GLU A 99 5.62 9.09 0.34
CA GLU A 99 5.63 7.65 0.07
C GLU A 99 5.10 7.42 -1.35
N THR A 100 5.90 6.77 -2.19
CA THR A 100 5.52 6.44 -3.56
C THR A 100 5.49 4.93 -3.73
N LEU A 101 4.34 4.40 -4.13
CA LEU A 101 4.18 3.01 -4.54
C LEU A 101 4.11 2.93 -6.06
N ARG A 102 4.88 2.03 -6.67
CA ARG A 102 4.85 1.73 -8.10
C ARG A 102 5.10 0.26 -8.37
N VAL A 103 4.54 -0.24 -9.46
CA VAL A 103 4.72 -1.63 -9.90
C VAL A 103 5.50 -1.64 -11.20
N GLU A 104 6.63 -2.36 -11.21
CA GLU A 104 7.44 -2.56 -12.42
C GLU A 104 7.81 -4.05 -12.55
N GLY A 105 7.42 -4.67 -13.66
CA GLY A 105 7.56 -6.11 -13.84
C GLY A 105 6.82 -6.88 -12.74
N ASN A 106 7.53 -7.74 -12.04
CA ASN A 106 7.01 -8.50 -10.90
C ASN A 106 7.47 -7.93 -9.55
N THR A 107 7.70 -6.62 -9.47
CA THR A 107 8.21 -5.98 -8.25
C THR A 107 7.34 -4.79 -7.87
N LEU A 108 6.94 -4.74 -6.59
CA LEU A 108 6.39 -3.55 -5.96
C LEU A 108 7.53 -2.73 -5.35
N TYR A 109 7.64 -1.49 -5.75
CA TYR A 109 8.58 -0.52 -5.18
C TYR A 109 7.82 0.39 -4.22
N ALA A 110 8.36 0.53 -3.00
CA ALA A 110 7.95 1.53 -2.04
C ALA A 110 9.13 2.46 -1.78
N GLU A 111 9.00 3.71 -2.18
CA GLU A 111 10.04 4.72 -2.05
C GLU A 111 9.61 5.77 -1.04
N LEU A 112 10.47 6.04 -0.05
CA LEU A 112 10.27 7.08 0.95
C LEU A 112 11.22 8.24 0.70
N THR A 113 10.67 9.42 0.49
CA THR A 113 11.42 10.68 0.44
C THR A 113 11.14 11.49 1.70
N VAL A 114 12.17 11.75 2.50
CA VAL A 114 12.05 12.53 3.73
C VAL A 114 12.83 13.83 3.60
N ARG A 115 12.23 14.95 3.98
CA ARG A 115 12.88 16.25 4.05
C ARG A 115 12.69 16.85 5.42
N ASN A 116 13.81 17.19 6.06
CA ASN A 116 13.83 17.91 7.32
C ASN A 116 13.99 19.40 7.03
N TYR A 117 13.02 20.21 7.42
CA TYR A 117 13.02 21.66 7.34
C TYR A 117 13.30 22.33 8.69
N SER A 118 13.53 21.55 9.76
CA SER A 118 13.99 22.09 11.02
C SER A 118 15.46 22.50 10.92
N LEU A 119 15.92 23.31 11.86
CA LEU A 119 17.34 23.71 11.98
C LEU A 119 18.17 22.66 12.76
N GLU A 120 17.52 21.63 13.27
CA GLU A 120 18.12 20.62 14.12
C GLU A 120 18.20 19.27 13.41
N GLU A 121 19.17 18.45 13.82
CA GLU A 121 19.22 17.04 13.41
C GLU A 121 18.09 16.28 14.10
N VAL A 122 17.35 15.47 13.33
CA VAL A 122 16.23 14.68 13.82
C VAL A 122 16.43 13.23 13.47
N GLN A 123 16.31 12.36 14.47
CA GLN A 123 16.32 10.91 14.26
C GLN A 123 14.89 10.42 14.06
N LEU A 124 14.63 9.82 12.92
CA LEU A 124 13.31 9.26 12.55
C LEU A 124 13.44 7.78 12.24
N THR A 125 12.44 7.02 12.68
CA THR A 125 12.30 5.61 12.34
C THR A 125 11.02 5.42 11.52
N PHE A 126 11.14 4.64 10.45
CA PHE A 126 10.03 4.25 9.60
C PHE A 126 9.99 2.74 9.49
N ASP A 127 8.82 2.17 9.68
CA ASP A 127 8.56 0.73 9.60
C ASP A 127 7.36 0.48 8.68
N TYR A 128 7.34 -0.66 8.00
CA TYR A 128 6.13 -1.16 7.35
C TYR A 128 5.51 -2.28 8.19
N GLU A 129 4.24 -2.11 8.52
CA GLU A 129 3.41 -3.20 9.02
C GLU A 129 2.84 -3.92 7.81
N ILE A 130 3.25 -5.20 7.63
CA ILE A 130 2.86 -6.01 6.48
C ILE A 130 2.10 -7.22 6.99
N SER A 131 0.91 -7.45 6.40
CA SER A 131 0.12 -8.67 6.59
C SER A 131 0.03 -9.41 5.26
N CYS A 132 0.19 -10.72 5.30
CA CYS A 132 0.03 -11.60 4.15
C CYS A 132 -1.23 -12.44 4.30
N ALA A 133 -1.96 -12.56 3.20
CA ALA A 133 -3.10 -13.44 3.08
C ALA A 133 -3.01 -14.08 1.71
N PHE A 134 -2.96 -15.41 1.68
CA PHE A 134 -2.92 -16.15 0.42
C PHE A 134 -4.34 -16.49 -0.01
N GLU A 135 -5.05 -15.47 -0.51
CA GLU A 135 -6.46 -15.57 -0.87
C GLU A 135 -6.63 -15.46 -2.38
N ASP A 136 -7.44 -16.33 -2.93
CA ASP A 136 -7.89 -16.24 -4.32
C ASP A 136 -8.83 -15.03 -4.50
N ILE A 137 -8.76 -14.36 -5.64
CA ILE A 137 -9.59 -13.20 -5.97
C ILE A 137 -11.09 -13.52 -5.93
N PHE A 138 -11.50 -14.76 -6.23
CA PHE A 138 -12.90 -15.20 -6.16
C PHE A 138 -13.40 -15.30 -4.72
N THR A 139 -12.54 -15.75 -3.80
CA THR A 139 -12.82 -15.73 -2.35
C THR A 139 -13.03 -14.29 -1.85
N ILE A 140 -12.17 -13.35 -2.26
CA ILE A 140 -12.27 -11.95 -1.87
C ILE A 140 -13.57 -11.32 -2.39
N ARG A 141 -14.03 -11.71 -3.58
CA ARG A 141 -15.31 -11.26 -4.15
C ARG A 141 -16.53 -11.89 -3.51
N GLY A 142 -16.34 -12.93 -2.68
CA GLY A 142 -17.43 -13.65 -2.02
C GLY A 142 -18.09 -14.69 -2.92
N GLU A 143 -17.41 -15.14 -3.95
CA GLU A 143 -17.92 -16.18 -4.87
C GLU A 143 -17.60 -17.60 -4.40
N ASN A 144 -16.63 -17.75 -3.48
CA ASN A 144 -16.25 -19.01 -2.87
C ASN A 144 -15.90 -18.84 -1.38
N ASP A 145 -16.63 -19.52 -0.49
CA ASP A 145 -16.34 -19.55 0.96
C ASP A 145 -15.22 -20.55 1.36
N ALA A 146 -14.61 -21.25 0.38
CA ALA A 146 -13.83 -22.45 0.63
C ALA A 146 -12.35 -22.24 0.99
N TYR A 147 -11.80 -21.02 0.84
CA TYR A 147 -10.39 -20.74 1.11
C TYR A 147 -10.21 -19.49 1.95
N SER A 148 -10.30 -19.62 3.27
CA SER A 148 -9.75 -18.62 4.18
C SER A 148 -8.25 -18.90 4.31
N GLY A 149 -7.41 -18.11 3.60
CA GLY A 149 -5.96 -18.19 3.73
C GLY A 149 -5.51 -17.85 5.15
N LEU A 150 -4.40 -18.45 5.58
CA LEU A 150 -3.79 -18.12 6.87
C LEU A 150 -3.24 -16.69 6.80
N GLU A 151 -3.80 -15.80 7.59
CA GLU A 151 -3.30 -14.41 7.69
C GLU A 151 -2.12 -14.37 8.68
N THR A 152 -0.94 -13.96 8.20
CA THR A 152 0.21 -13.68 9.05
C THR A 152 0.61 -12.23 8.95
N SER A 153 0.84 -11.55 10.07
CA SER A 153 1.27 -10.17 10.11
C SER A 153 2.69 -10.03 10.68
N ARG A 154 3.47 -9.12 10.10
CA ARG A 154 4.82 -8.81 10.55
C ARG A 154 5.14 -7.33 10.35
N THR A 155 5.80 -6.72 11.34
CA THR A 155 6.36 -5.37 11.22
C THR A 155 7.80 -5.46 10.74
N VAL A 156 8.14 -4.73 9.68
CA VAL A 156 9.47 -4.74 9.07
C VAL A 156 10.00 -3.32 8.98
N PRO A 157 11.24 -3.05 9.46
CA PRO A 157 11.87 -1.75 9.28
C PRO A 157 11.99 -1.40 7.78
N ALA A 158 11.61 -0.19 7.40
CA ALA A 158 11.64 0.25 6.01
C ALA A 158 13.06 0.20 5.40
N SER A 159 14.10 0.36 6.24
CA SER A 159 15.51 0.29 5.84
C SER A 159 16.03 -1.13 5.59
N SER A 160 15.33 -2.17 6.04
CA SER A 160 15.73 -3.58 5.92
C SER A 160 14.91 -4.40 4.92
N LEU A 161 14.05 -3.77 4.15
CA LEU A 161 13.18 -4.40 3.16
C LEU A 161 13.94 -4.78 1.88
N ASN A 162 14.98 -5.61 1.99
CA ASN A 162 15.65 -6.18 0.82
C ASN A 162 15.00 -7.47 0.32
N SER A 163 14.37 -8.25 1.19
CA SER A 163 13.53 -9.39 0.84
C SER A 163 12.63 -9.78 2.03
N LEU A 164 11.43 -10.23 1.73
CA LEU A 164 10.48 -10.81 2.65
C LEU A 164 10.10 -12.18 2.11
N GLU A 165 10.49 -13.24 2.84
CA GLU A 165 10.10 -14.60 2.52
C GLU A 165 8.98 -15.01 3.47
N TYR A 166 7.89 -15.52 2.88
CA TYR A 166 6.77 -16.12 3.60
C TYR A 166 6.63 -17.56 3.15
N GLU A 167 6.60 -18.46 4.11
CA GLU A 167 6.16 -19.84 3.89
C GLU A 167 4.68 -19.96 4.28
N SER A 168 3.87 -20.46 3.37
CA SER A 168 2.51 -20.87 3.67
C SER A 168 2.49 -22.38 3.83
N ASP A 169 2.16 -22.85 5.03
CA ASP A 169 1.85 -24.27 5.24
C ASP A 169 0.47 -24.56 4.64
N TYR A 170 0.44 -25.00 3.38
CA TYR A 170 -0.75 -25.65 2.83
C TYR A 170 -0.79 -27.09 3.35
N GLU A 171 -1.57 -27.34 4.39
CA GLU A 171 -2.03 -28.69 4.63
C GLU A 171 -3.02 -29.06 3.49
N LYS A 172 -2.57 -29.97 2.64
CA LYS A 172 -3.47 -30.66 1.72
C LYS A 172 -4.23 -31.72 2.51
N ASP A 173 -5.51 -31.47 2.78
CA ASP A 173 -6.48 -32.52 3.08
C ASP A 173 -6.80 -33.34 1.82
#